data_d4a15e07cd7f4ae80cfe4dc218a45ad7
#
_entry.id   d4a15e07cd7f4ae80cfe4dc218a45ad7
#
_cell.length_a   1.000
_cell.length_b   1.000
_cell.length_c   1.000
_cell.angle_alpha   90.00
_cell.angle_beta   90.00
_cell.angle_gamma   90.00
#
_symmetry.space_group_name_H-M   'P 1'
#
loop_
_entity.id
_entity.type
_entity.pdbx_description
1 polymer ?
#
loop_
_entity_poly.entity_id
_entity_poly.type
_entity_poly.pdbx_seq_one_letter_code
_entity_poly.pdbx_strand_id
1 'polypeptide(L)'
;MIKSFNDFILESKTSLLKENSHAETPAVYCGTYGKYANGSIEGEWVNLTDFDTYEEFMDYCHQLHSDEEESELMFQDFEGFPKSWYSESGMSEETFDRIKEYAELDDDKREAYELYLDNYNDNGSLEDFEERYKGHFNSPEDFAADFYHQLYDIPEYLEDFIDWSAVWRSLYTGDGYNEYDGHIFYEGN
;
A
#
# COMPACT_ATOMS: atom_id res chain seq x y z
N MET A 1 36.04 -1.64 -13.52
CA MET A 1 34.75 -2.31 -13.75
C MET A 1 33.71 -1.44 -13.09
N ILE A 2 32.91 -0.72 -13.86
CA ILE A 2 31.87 0.20 -13.34
C ILE A 2 30.69 -0.69 -12.98
N LYS A 3 30.33 -0.74 -11.68
CA LYS A 3 29.12 -1.46 -11.23
C LYS A 3 27.91 -0.78 -11.86
N SER A 4 26.91 -1.54 -12.27
CA SER A 4 25.67 -0.97 -12.81
C SER A 4 24.89 -0.29 -11.69
N PHE A 5 24.06 0.67 -12.05
CA PHE A 5 23.16 1.38 -11.11
C PHE A 5 22.27 0.38 -10.33
N ASN A 6 21.77 -0.66 -11.01
CA ASN A 6 21.00 -1.73 -10.37
C ASN A 6 21.80 -2.52 -9.33
N ASP A 7 23.12 -2.71 -9.52
CA ASP A 7 23.97 -3.39 -8.53
C ASP A 7 24.19 -2.51 -7.29
N PHE A 8 24.29 -1.20 -7.48
CA PHE A 8 24.42 -0.23 -6.38
C PHE A 8 23.12 -0.14 -5.54
N ILE A 9 21.97 -0.09 -6.21
CA ILE A 9 20.65 -0.10 -5.55
C ILE A 9 20.42 -1.44 -4.82
N LEU A 10 20.80 -2.57 -5.43
CA LEU A 10 20.63 -3.88 -4.81
C LEU A 10 21.51 -4.03 -3.54
N GLU A 11 22.74 -3.52 -3.56
CA GLU A 11 23.63 -3.54 -2.40
C GLU A 11 23.14 -2.60 -1.28
N SER A 12 22.59 -1.42 -1.61
CA SER A 12 21.98 -0.50 -0.63
C SER A 12 20.72 -1.11 -0.02
N LYS A 13 19.82 -1.70 -0.82
CA LYS A 13 18.64 -2.40 -0.32
C LYS A 13 19.00 -3.59 0.58
N THR A 14 20.00 -4.36 0.24
CA THR A 14 20.44 -5.53 1.04
C THR A 14 21.07 -5.12 2.38
N SER A 15 21.67 -3.94 2.47
CA SER A 15 22.22 -3.38 3.71
C SER A 15 21.14 -2.85 4.64
N LEU A 16 20.03 -2.33 4.11
CA LEU A 16 18.90 -1.75 4.85
C LEU A 16 17.88 -2.80 5.32
N LEU A 17 17.82 -3.97 4.66
CA LEU A 17 16.91 -5.08 5.02
C LEU A 17 17.23 -5.79 6.35
N LYS A 18 18.21 -5.33 7.12
CA LYS A 18 18.61 -5.97 8.38
C LYS A 18 18.23 -5.26 9.68
N GLU A 19 17.66 -4.07 9.62
CA GLU A 19 17.19 -3.38 10.85
C GLU A 19 15.88 -2.64 10.60
N ASN A 20 14.84 -3.13 11.29
CA ASN A 20 13.53 -2.55 11.56
C ASN A 20 12.42 -2.76 10.52
N SER A 21 11.39 -3.44 10.97
CA SER A 21 9.99 -3.38 10.56
C SER A 21 9.42 -1.96 10.73
N HIS A 22 9.86 -1.00 9.91
CA HIS A 22 9.14 0.26 9.69
C HIS A 22 8.78 0.29 8.21
N ALA A 23 7.49 0.43 7.92
CA ALA A 23 7.03 0.71 6.58
C ALA A 23 7.83 1.89 6.02
N GLU A 24 8.39 1.73 4.83
CA GLU A 24 9.17 2.79 4.17
C GLU A 24 8.27 4.01 4.01
N THR A 25 8.79 5.21 4.32
CA THR A 25 8.07 6.46 4.12
C THR A 25 7.84 6.66 2.62
N PRO A 26 6.60 6.98 2.16
CA PRO A 26 6.36 7.19 0.76
C PRO A 26 7.23 8.29 0.16
N ALA A 27 8.01 7.96 -0.84
CA ALA A 27 8.93 8.87 -1.49
C ALA A 27 9.06 8.59 -3.00
N VAL A 28 9.44 9.61 -3.75
CA VAL A 28 9.82 9.51 -5.16
C VAL A 28 11.22 10.09 -5.37
N TYR A 29 11.97 9.51 -6.29
CA TYR A 29 13.23 10.10 -6.72
C TYR A 29 12.96 11.09 -7.86
N CYS A 30 12.97 12.38 -7.53
CA CYS A 30 12.63 13.46 -8.45
C CYS A 30 13.87 13.92 -9.23
N GLY A 31 13.84 13.67 -10.54
CA GLY A 31 14.79 14.18 -11.54
C GLY A 31 14.06 14.92 -12.65
N THR A 32 14.71 15.11 -13.81
CA THR A 32 14.12 15.70 -15.02
C THR A 32 14.43 14.89 -16.27
N TYR A 33 13.53 14.93 -17.25
CA TYR A 33 13.79 14.34 -18.58
C TYR A 33 14.96 15.02 -19.28
N GLY A 34 15.15 16.34 -19.07
CA GLY A 34 16.28 17.09 -19.63
C GLY A 34 17.62 16.58 -19.14
N LYS A 35 17.80 16.43 -17.84
CA LYS A 35 19.03 15.88 -17.24
C LYS A 35 19.24 14.42 -17.67
N TYR A 36 18.19 13.60 -17.62
CA TYR A 36 18.26 12.19 -18.02
C TYR A 36 18.69 12.03 -19.48
N ALA A 37 18.13 12.81 -20.41
CA ALA A 37 18.50 12.78 -21.84
C ALA A 37 19.97 13.18 -22.09
N ASN A 38 20.54 13.98 -21.20
CA ASN A 38 21.95 14.39 -21.21
C ASN A 38 22.87 13.40 -20.46
N GLY A 39 22.34 12.26 -20.00
CA GLY A 39 23.10 11.22 -19.32
C GLY A 39 23.34 11.48 -17.82
N SER A 40 22.60 12.40 -17.22
CA SER A 40 22.62 12.68 -15.79
C SER A 40 21.42 12.05 -15.10
N ILE A 41 21.65 11.40 -13.96
CA ILE A 41 20.60 10.91 -13.06
C ILE A 41 20.48 11.83 -11.81
N GLU A 42 20.91 13.07 -11.93
CA GLU A 42 20.87 14.03 -10.83
C GLU A 42 19.43 14.33 -10.43
N GLY A 43 19.14 14.08 -9.17
CA GLY A 43 17.85 14.26 -8.55
C GLY A 43 17.95 14.06 -7.04
N GLU A 44 16.82 14.06 -6.36
CA GLU A 44 16.74 13.89 -4.91
C GLU A 44 15.52 13.01 -4.56
N TRP A 45 15.64 12.23 -3.48
CA TRP A 45 14.50 11.57 -2.85
C TRP A 45 13.63 12.61 -2.13
N VAL A 46 12.37 12.66 -2.49
CA VAL A 46 11.39 13.60 -1.95
C VAL A 46 10.28 12.81 -1.25
N ASN A 47 10.18 12.97 0.07
CA ASN A 47 9.15 12.32 0.86
C ASN A 47 7.82 13.03 0.66
N LEU A 48 6.78 12.29 0.27
CA LEU A 48 5.46 12.88 0.02
C LEU A 48 4.79 13.38 1.31
N THR A 49 5.11 12.76 2.45
CA THR A 49 4.52 13.13 3.76
C THR A 49 5.11 14.41 4.35
N ASP A 50 6.17 14.98 3.77
CA ASP A 50 6.77 16.24 4.21
C ASP A 50 5.96 17.48 3.75
N PHE A 51 4.95 17.29 2.88
CA PHE A 51 4.15 18.36 2.29
C PHE A 51 2.68 18.23 2.71
N ASP A 52 2.06 19.37 3.00
CA ASP A 52 0.64 19.41 3.34
C ASP A 52 -0.25 19.26 2.10
N THR A 53 0.18 19.83 0.96
CA THR A 53 -0.58 19.83 -0.30
C THR A 53 0.25 19.35 -1.48
N TYR A 54 -0.45 18.86 -2.50
CA TYR A 54 0.16 18.50 -3.79
C TYR A 54 0.87 19.69 -4.46
N GLU A 55 0.33 20.91 -4.33
CA GLU A 55 0.93 22.12 -4.90
C GLU A 55 2.30 22.39 -4.26
N GLU A 56 2.42 22.31 -2.94
CA GLU A 56 3.69 22.47 -2.23
C GLU A 56 4.72 21.41 -2.63
N PHE A 57 4.30 20.17 -2.79
CA PHE A 57 5.16 19.09 -3.27
C PHE A 57 5.69 19.38 -4.68
N MET A 58 4.81 19.77 -5.62
CA MET A 58 5.19 20.08 -7.00
C MET A 58 6.08 21.31 -7.08
N ASP A 59 5.79 22.36 -6.31
CA ASP A 59 6.63 23.57 -6.23
C ASP A 59 8.04 23.24 -5.73
N TYR A 60 8.15 22.36 -4.73
CA TYR A 60 9.44 21.88 -4.26
C TYR A 60 10.20 21.13 -5.36
N CYS A 61 9.55 20.20 -6.05
CA CYS A 61 10.16 19.46 -7.15
C CYS A 61 10.67 20.37 -8.27
N HIS A 62 9.90 21.39 -8.65
CA HIS A 62 10.35 22.39 -9.62
C HIS A 62 11.49 23.27 -9.09
N GLN A 63 11.46 23.64 -7.82
CA GLN A 63 12.54 24.43 -7.20
C GLN A 63 13.86 23.65 -7.16
N LEU A 64 13.82 22.35 -6.94
CA LEU A 64 14.97 21.45 -6.94
C LEU A 64 15.74 21.50 -8.30
N HIS A 65 15.00 21.72 -9.39
CA HIS A 65 15.53 21.78 -10.75
C HIS A 65 15.46 23.19 -11.36
N SER A 66 15.56 24.24 -10.54
CA SER A 66 15.52 25.64 -10.96
C SER A 66 16.73 26.09 -11.82
N ASP A 67 17.72 25.22 -12.00
CA ASP A 67 18.84 25.38 -12.94
C ASP A 67 18.42 25.12 -14.41
N GLU A 68 17.26 24.53 -14.66
CA GLU A 68 16.65 24.34 -15.98
C GLU A 68 15.56 25.41 -16.22
N GLU A 69 15.53 26.00 -17.42
CA GLU A 69 14.59 27.09 -17.76
C GLU A 69 13.12 26.59 -17.79
N GLU A 70 12.91 25.35 -18.24
CA GLU A 70 11.64 24.63 -18.20
C GLU A 70 11.93 23.19 -17.76
N SER A 71 11.83 22.91 -16.46
CA SER A 71 12.07 21.56 -15.92
C SER A 71 10.86 20.67 -16.17
N GLU A 72 10.98 19.70 -17.07
CA GLU A 72 10.01 18.61 -17.21
C GLU A 72 10.40 17.51 -16.20
N LEU A 73 9.60 17.40 -15.11
CA LEU A 73 9.89 16.48 -14.01
C LEU A 73 9.81 15.02 -14.47
N MET A 74 10.65 14.19 -13.91
CA MET A 74 10.71 12.75 -14.11
C MET A 74 10.88 12.07 -12.74
N PHE A 75 9.91 11.30 -12.30
CA PHE A 75 10.05 10.47 -11.12
C PHE A 75 10.75 9.17 -11.50
N GLN A 76 12.05 9.09 -11.24
CA GLN A 76 12.91 8.01 -11.73
C GLN A 76 12.79 6.71 -10.90
N ASP A 77 12.34 6.82 -9.65
CA ASP A 77 12.12 5.70 -8.74
C ASP A 77 11.09 6.10 -7.67
N PHE A 78 10.59 5.12 -6.92
CA PHE A 78 9.62 5.32 -5.84
C PHE A 78 9.82 4.27 -4.74
N GLU A 79 9.34 4.58 -3.53
CA GLU A 79 9.31 3.66 -2.40
C GLU A 79 8.14 3.98 -1.45
N GLY A 80 7.75 3.01 -0.61
CA GLY A 80 6.78 3.20 0.46
C GLY A 80 5.31 3.30 0.04
N PHE A 81 4.96 2.97 -1.22
CA PHE A 81 3.56 2.89 -1.69
C PHE A 81 3.38 1.89 -2.84
N PRO A 82 2.15 1.44 -3.14
CA PRO A 82 1.89 0.45 -4.18
C PRO A 82 2.36 0.87 -5.58
N LYS A 83 3.01 -0.06 -6.30
CA LYS A 83 3.55 0.18 -7.64
C LYS A 83 2.49 0.64 -8.66
N SER A 84 1.25 0.22 -8.49
CA SER A 84 0.14 0.59 -9.39
C SER A 84 -0.16 2.09 -9.39
N TRP A 85 0.29 2.84 -8.37
CA TRP A 85 0.10 4.29 -8.25
C TRP A 85 1.29 5.10 -8.77
N TYR A 86 2.39 4.41 -9.07
CA TYR A 86 3.59 5.07 -9.59
C TYR A 86 3.51 5.32 -11.09
N SER A 87 3.92 6.51 -11.50
CA SER A 87 4.17 6.88 -12.89
C SER A 87 5.42 7.74 -12.99
N GLU A 88 6.31 7.38 -13.91
CA GLU A 88 7.55 8.12 -14.20
C GLU A 88 7.28 9.57 -14.65
N SER A 89 6.18 9.78 -15.40
CA SER A 89 5.86 11.08 -15.99
C SER A 89 5.13 12.05 -15.06
N GLY A 90 4.84 11.64 -13.83
CA GLY A 90 4.17 12.51 -12.87
C GLY A 90 3.15 11.77 -12.00
N MET A 91 2.53 12.53 -11.14
CA MET A 91 1.52 12.10 -10.18
C MET A 91 0.35 13.07 -10.22
N SER A 92 -0.88 12.60 -10.06
CA SER A 92 -2.04 13.47 -9.86
C SER A 92 -2.20 13.84 -8.39
N GLU A 93 -2.91 14.94 -8.13
CA GLU A 93 -3.30 15.34 -6.77
C GLU A 93 -4.04 14.21 -6.05
N GLU A 94 -5.00 13.56 -6.72
CA GLU A 94 -5.73 12.41 -6.17
C GLU A 94 -4.79 11.25 -5.77
N THR A 95 -3.75 10.98 -6.56
CA THR A 95 -2.76 9.94 -6.24
C THR A 95 -1.89 10.36 -5.05
N PHE A 96 -1.50 11.62 -4.98
CA PHE A 96 -0.73 12.18 -3.87
C PHE A 96 -1.50 12.05 -2.55
N ASP A 97 -2.77 12.46 -2.53
CA ASP A 97 -3.63 12.38 -1.35
C ASP A 97 -3.82 10.93 -0.91
N ARG A 98 -4.08 10.03 -1.86
CA ARG A 98 -4.20 8.58 -1.60
C ARG A 98 -2.94 7.98 -0.99
N ILE A 99 -1.75 8.38 -1.46
CA ILE A 99 -0.48 7.91 -0.89
C ILE A 99 -0.32 8.41 0.55
N LYS A 100 -0.73 9.65 0.84
CA LYS A 100 -0.69 10.18 2.21
C LYS A 100 -1.65 9.43 3.13
N GLU A 101 -2.87 9.17 2.70
CA GLU A 101 -3.84 8.35 3.46
C GLU A 101 -3.31 6.94 3.72
N TYR A 102 -2.71 6.31 2.70
CA TYR A 102 -2.06 5.01 2.83
C TYR A 102 -0.90 5.02 3.83
N ALA A 103 -0.12 6.10 3.87
CA ALA A 103 0.98 6.26 4.81
C ALA A 103 0.53 6.33 6.28
N GLU A 104 -0.71 6.73 6.55
CA GLU A 104 -1.29 6.78 7.90
C GLU A 104 -1.76 5.41 8.41
N LEU A 105 -1.86 4.40 7.53
CA LEU A 105 -2.23 3.04 7.93
C LEU A 105 -1.10 2.38 8.73
N ASP A 106 -1.46 1.54 9.69
CA ASP A 106 -0.52 0.61 10.33
C ASP A 106 -0.10 -0.51 9.37
N ASP A 107 0.95 -1.25 9.73
CA ASP A 107 1.55 -2.27 8.86
C ASP A 107 0.54 -3.38 8.48
N ASP A 108 -0.29 -3.84 9.43
CA ASP A 108 -1.30 -4.87 9.18
C ASP A 108 -2.38 -4.38 8.19
N LYS A 109 -2.79 -3.12 8.33
CA LYS A 109 -3.76 -2.53 7.39
C LYS A 109 -3.16 -2.26 6.01
N ARG A 110 -1.86 -1.91 5.92
CA ARG A 110 -1.18 -1.76 4.63
C ARG A 110 -1.12 -3.08 3.88
N GLU A 111 -0.72 -4.16 4.56
CA GLU A 111 -0.71 -5.50 3.99
C GLU A 111 -2.11 -5.90 3.50
N ALA A 112 -3.14 -5.70 4.32
CA ALA A 112 -4.52 -5.95 3.95
C ALA A 112 -4.96 -5.11 2.75
N TYR A 113 -4.56 -3.83 2.68
CA TYR A 113 -4.92 -2.95 1.57
C TYR A 113 -4.26 -3.36 0.25
N GLU A 114 -3.00 -3.80 0.29
CA GLU A 114 -2.33 -4.36 -0.89
C GLU A 114 -3.02 -5.63 -1.38
N LEU A 115 -3.40 -6.54 -0.48
CA LEU A 115 -4.19 -7.73 -0.82
C LEU A 115 -5.55 -7.35 -1.42
N TYR A 116 -6.19 -6.30 -0.90
CA TYR A 116 -7.43 -5.77 -1.45
C TYR A 116 -7.26 -5.28 -2.90
N LEU A 117 -6.23 -4.47 -3.18
CA LEU A 117 -5.92 -3.99 -4.53
C LEU A 117 -5.66 -5.14 -5.51
N ASP A 118 -4.92 -6.16 -5.08
CA ASP A 118 -4.54 -7.30 -5.92
C ASP A 118 -5.73 -8.22 -6.25
N ASN A 119 -6.69 -8.36 -5.33
CA ASN A 119 -7.77 -9.35 -5.48
C ASN A 119 -9.08 -8.76 -6.00
N TYR A 120 -9.35 -7.48 -5.74
CA TYR A 120 -10.63 -6.87 -6.13
C TYR A 120 -10.51 -5.98 -7.37
N ASN A 121 -9.31 -5.64 -7.82
CA ASN A 121 -9.05 -4.77 -8.98
C ASN A 121 -9.88 -3.47 -8.91
N ASP A 122 -10.05 -2.95 -7.71
CA ASP A 122 -10.85 -1.77 -7.43
C ASP A 122 -10.01 -0.50 -7.66
N ASN A 123 -10.66 0.67 -7.74
CA ASN A 123 -9.98 1.95 -7.97
C ASN A 123 -9.05 2.37 -6.81
N GLY A 124 -8.82 1.47 -5.86
CA GLY A 124 -7.95 1.69 -4.73
C GLY A 124 -8.49 2.72 -3.74
N SER A 125 -9.81 2.85 -3.62
CA SER A 125 -10.44 3.67 -2.59
C SER A 125 -10.21 3.07 -1.21
N LEU A 126 -9.68 3.90 -0.30
CA LEU A 126 -9.50 3.49 1.09
C LEU A 126 -10.86 3.30 1.79
N GLU A 127 -11.87 4.09 1.41
CA GLU A 127 -13.24 3.98 1.93
C GLU A 127 -13.84 2.62 1.58
N ASP A 128 -13.75 2.17 0.31
CA ASP A 128 -14.23 0.85 -0.12
C ASP A 128 -13.48 -0.29 0.58
N PHE A 129 -12.18 -0.12 0.78
CA PHE A 129 -11.38 -1.07 1.55
C PHE A 129 -11.88 -1.18 2.99
N GLU A 130 -12.05 -0.06 3.69
CA GLU A 130 -12.52 -0.06 5.10
C GLU A 130 -13.92 -0.66 5.26
N GLU A 131 -14.81 -0.46 4.28
CA GLU A 131 -16.12 -1.09 4.27
C GLU A 131 -16.03 -2.62 4.12
N ARG A 132 -15.08 -3.11 3.32
CA ARG A 132 -14.90 -4.53 3.03
C ARG A 132 -14.06 -5.27 4.06
N TYR A 133 -13.04 -4.63 4.60
CA TYR A 133 -12.09 -5.25 5.52
C TYR A 133 -12.73 -5.57 6.88
N LYS A 134 -12.57 -6.84 7.32
CA LYS A 134 -13.16 -7.33 8.57
C LYS A 134 -12.13 -7.67 9.65
N GLY A 135 -10.83 -7.59 9.31
CA GLY A 135 -9.74 -7.83 10.25
C GLY A 135 -8.84 -8.99 9.84
N HIS A 136 -7.77 -9.16 10.63
CA HIS A 136 -6.82 -10.26 10.51
C HIS A 136 -7.11 -11.31 11.59
N PHE A 137 -7.21 -12.58 11.20
CA PHE A 137 -7.52 -13.72 12.06
C PHE A 137 -6.49 -14.83 11.85
N ASN A 138 -6.23 -15.63 12.90
CA ASN A 138 -5.31 -16.76 12.77
C ASN A 138 -5.87 -17.88 11.86
N SER A 139 -7.18 -17.93 11.72
CA SER A 139 -7.86 -18.85 10.80
C SER A 139 -9.22 -18.28 10.40
N PRO A 140 -9.78 -18.71 9.25
CA PRO A 140 -11.15 -18.37 8.85
C PRO A 140 -12.21 -18.88 9.85
N GLU A 141 -11.93 -19.96 10.55
CA GLU A 141 -12.77 -20.51 11.61
C GLU A 141 -12.83 -19.57 12.83
N ASP A 142 -11.71 -18.93 13.18
CA ASP A 142 -11.66 -17.94 14.28
C ASP A 142 -12.53 -16.72 13.93
N PHE A 143 -12.47 -16.24 12.69
CA PHE A 143 -13.39 -15.20 12.21
C PHE A 143 -14.85 -15.65 12.31
N ALA A 144 -15.17 -16.84 11.83
CA ALA A 144 -16.54 -17.34 11.86
C ALA A 144 -17.07 -17.44 13.29
N ALA A 145 -16.25 -17.89 14.24
CA ALA A 145 -16.59 -17.93 15.65
C ALA A 145 -16.84 -16.53 16.20
N ASP A 146 -15.89 -15.60 16.01
CA ASP A 146 -15.99 -14.21 16.46
C ASP A 146 -17.24 -13.52 15.88
N PHE A 147 -17.49 -13.67 14.59
CA PHE A 147 -18.63 -13.11 13.89
C PHE A 147 -19.96 -13.56 14.50
N TYR A 148 -20.12 -14.85 14.76
CA TYR A 148 -21.37 -15.38 15.34
C TYR A 148 -21.50 -15.10 16.83
N HIS A 149 -20.40 -14.99 17.58
CA HIS A 149 -20.42 -14.53 18.98
C HIS A 149 -20.85 -13.07 19.12
N GLN A 150 -20.55 -12.22 18.14
CA GLN A 150 -21.05 -10.84 18.12
C GLN A 150 -22.55 -10.75 17.86
N LEU A 151 -23.12 -11.73 17.12
CA LEU A 151 -24.53 -11.75 16.74
C LEU A 151 -25.41 -12.51 17.73
N TYR A 152 -24.87 -13.51 18.40
CA TYR A 152 -25.61 -14.44 19.22
C TYR A 152 -24.91 -14.73 20.56
N ASP A 153 -25.69 -14.90 21.61
CA ASP A 153 -25.22 -15.41 22.91
C ASP A 153 -25.12 -16.94 22.84
N ILE A 154 -23.93 -17.45 22.46
CA ILE A 154 -23.65 -18.87 22.33
C ILE A 154 -23.20 -19.39 23.69
N PRO A 155 -23.96 -20.33 24.32
CA PRO A 155 -23.56 -20.91 25.60
C PRO A 155 -22.26 -21.69 25.50
N GLU A 156 -21.34 -21.50 26.46
CA GLU A 156 -20.00 -22.12 26.47
C GLU A 156 -20.04 -23.65 26.30
N TYR A 157 -21.05 -24.32 26.84
CA TYR A 157 -21.18 -25.78 26.72
C TYR A 157 -21.54 -26.26 25.30
N LEU A 158 -21.90 -25.37 24.39
CA LEU A 158 -22.16 -25.70 22.98
C LEU A 158 -20.95 -25.48 22.08
N GLU A 159 -19.95 -24.75 22.52
CA GLU A 159 -18.75 -24.40 21.72
C GLU A 159 -18.09 -25.63 21.09
N ASP A 160 -17.85 -26.67 21.89
CA ASP A 160 -17.19 -27.90 21.43
C ASP A 160 -18.04 -28.72 20.39
N PHE A 161 -19.30 -28.33 20.21
CA PHE A 161 -20.21 -29.02 19.26
C PHE A 161 -20.41 -28.23 17.97
N ILE A 162 -19.87 -27.01 17.85
CA ILE A 162 -20.00 -26.21 16.64
C ILE A 162 -18.88 -26.55 15.65
N ASP A 163 -19.25 -26.89 14.44
CA ASP A 163 -18.32 -27.08 13.32
C ASP A 163 -18.05 -25.72 12.67
N TRP A 164 -17.10 -24.96 13.23
CA TRP A 164 -16.74 -23.64 12.74
C TRP A 164 -16.21 -23.67 11.29
N SER A 165 -15.61 -24.77 10.85
CA SER A 165 -15.20 -24.95 9.45
C SER A 165 -16.40 -25.03 8.50
N ALA A 166 -17.49 -25.71 8.94
CA ALA A 166 -18.73 -25.72 8.16
C ALA A 166 -19.41 -24.34 8.16
N VAL A 167 -19.34 -23.61 9.25
CA VAL A 167 -19.84 -22.23 9.36
C VAL A 167 -19.07 -21.31 8.41
N TRP A 168 -17.73 -21.32 8.45
CA TRP A 168 -16.91 -20.55 7.51
C TRP A 168 -17.26 -20.88 6.05
N ARG A 169 -17.39 -22.15 5.71
CA ARG A 169 -17.77 -22.56 4.34
C ARG A 169 -19.09 -21.93 3.90
N SER A 170 -20.03 -21.77 4.81
CA SER A 170 -21.32 -21.10 4.51
C SER A 170 -21.11 -19.60 4.26
N LEU A 171 -20.31 -18.93 5.08
CA LEU A 171 -19.96 -17.51 4.91
C LEU A 171 -19.23 -17.26 3.58
N TYR A 172 -18.26 -18.11 3.27
CA TYR A 172 -17.51 -18.03 2.01
C TYR A 172 -18.37 -18.28 0.77
N THR A 173 -19.24 -19.32 0.79
CA THR A 173 -19.99 -19.70 -0.42
C THR A 173 -21.31 -18.97 -0.56
N GLY A 174 -21.90 -18.47 0.51
CA GLY A 174 -23.26 -17.93 0.53
C GLY A 174 -23.36 -16.44 0.87
N ASP A 175 -22.47 -15.96 1.71
CA ASP A 175 -22.54 -14.61 2.26
C ASP A 175 -21.46 -13.65 1.73
N GLY A 176 -20.58 -14.12 0.83
CA GLY A 176 -19.60 -13.27 0.13
C GLY A 176 -18.40 -12.83 0.99
N TYR A 177 -17.99 -13.67 1.95
CA TYR A 177 -16.74 -13.44 2.68
C TYR A 177 -15.59 -14.18 1.99
N ASN A 178 -14.42 -13.53 1.91
CA ASN A 178 -13.19 -14.11 1.37
C ASN A 178 -12.05 -13.94 2.38
N GLU A 179 -11.05 -14.82 2.28
CA GLU A 179 -9.84 -14.79 3.09
C GLU A 179 -8.63 -14.79 2.17
N TYR A 180 -7.67 -13.89 2.47
CA TYR A 180 -6.36 -13.79 1.83
C TYR A 180 -5.31 -13.58 2.92
N ASP A 181 -4.41 -14.53 3.10
CA ASP A 181 -3.30 -14.49 4.06
C ASP A 181 -3.72 -14.11 5.51
N GLY A 182 -4.87 -14.64 5.97
CA GLY A 182 -5.45 -14.35 7.29
C GLY A 182 -6.33 -13.10 7.35
N HIS A 183 -6.33 -12.28 6.31
CA HIS A 183 -7.19 -11.09 6.22
C HIS A 183 -8.55 -11.44 5.62
N ILE A 184 -9.61 -11.03 6.30
CA ILE A 184 -10.99 -11.30 5.91
C ILE A 184 -11.60 -10.09 5.25
N PHE A 185 -12.28 -10.31 4.11
CA PHE A 185 -12.98 -9.28 3.34
C PHE A 185 -14.43 -9.71 3.06
N TYR A 186 -15.30 -8.71 2.97
CA TYR A 186 -16.68 -8.87 2.56
C TYR A 186 -16.91 -8.26 1.18
N GLU A 187 -17.31 -9.06 0.21
CA GLU A 187 -17.55 -8.56 -1.16
C GLU A 187 -18.92 -7.87 -1.33
N GLY A 188 -19.87 -8.17 -0.43
CA GLY A 188 -21.26 -7.81 -0.65
C GLY A 188 -21.91 -8.72 -1.72
N ASN A 189 -23.22 -8.82 -1.69
CA ASN A 189 -24.02 -9.44 -2.75
C ASN A 189 -24.56 -8.39 -3.70
#